data_d9f54da8ac38f2fa2d8d981e37b56546
#
_entry.id   d9f54da8ac38f2fa2d8d981e37b56546
#
_cell.length_a   1.000
_cell.length_b   1.000
_cell.length_c   1.000
_cell.angle_alpha   90.00
_cell.angle_beta   90.00
_cell.angle_gamma   90.00
#
_symmetry.space_group_name_H-M   'P 1'
#
loop_
_entity.id
_entity.type
_entity.pdbx_description
1 polymer ?
#
loop_
_entity_poly.entity_id
_entity_poly.type
_entity_poly.pdbx_seq_one_letter_code
_entity_poly.pdbx_strand_id
1 'polypeptide(L)'
;MFTLISASRSSLLTFLLLHLALLSGTGQSATPFQEQLTQQQFAQQKLTQQRSDYSTALAMARKGQWQALRDFRSRLQDYPLYEYLVYADLSANLHYKYRAKIADYLARYQGNVKEIHLRNRWLDYLSSHGYWTAYTEFYRDSSASSSQRCNYYLAHHRLGNKSKAIAGGLSVWVEGKSLPKTCDKLFGILIKGGHISEKLAWQRFNAALLKHNYQLARYLKRFFRSPNYKRLYQLYYDADRKPHSISQRHNFTSQTVEELNILERGLGRLAARNAQQALKHWTRYQLSHEFSHSAQARIISAIIKNLYAQGHRKAADSYHIDNIRLLNQTLDGSLTEWRIRQSLAQLDWPKVRAWLGRLPHASQEKPLWRYWQIRSLESDPSTTENPEILQLTRKLAKERDFYGFLASERIGAEYSINHHPLIIDQQRLDAIAAMPAIQRARELHFHGSSLDANREWASGNANFQYQDWLAAAVLASQWRWHNKAIASLGTARYWDDVEIRFPLAYKDQISAAASKTGIPDYSLFALARQESAFNPSATSGAGARGLIQVMPATASATARKYKIPYRSKTQLHNAGTNLAIGASYYRGLLEQFDYNRILATAAYNAGPSRVNQWLAKS
;
A
#
# COMPACT_ATOMS: atom_id res chain seq x y z
N MET A 1 -29.63 -26.36 -37.08
CA MET A 1 -28.80 -27.32 -37.79
C MET A 1 -27.48 -26.64 -38.06
N PHE A 2 -26.49 -26.92 -37.25
CA PHE A 2 -25.03 -26.88 -37.35
C PHE A 2 -24.43 -26.80 -35.95
N THR A 3 -24.30 -27.99 -35.39
CA THR A 3 -23.43 -28.26 -34.21
C THR A 3 -21.99 -28.30 -34.71
N LEU A 4 -21.12 -27.44 -34.21
CA LEU A 4 -19.68 -27.53 -34.42
C LEU A 4 -18.97 -27.79 -33.12
N ILE A 5 -18.46 -28.97 -33.04
CA ILE A 5 -17.56 -29.55 -32.04
C ILE A 5 -16.24 -28.79 -32.08
N SER A 6 -15.86 -28.10 -30.98
CA SER A 6 -14.50 -27.60 -30.78
C SER A 6 -13.65 -28.67 -30.06
N ALA A 7 -13.10 -29.58 -30.81
CA ALA A 7 -12.04 -30.46 -30.33
C ALA A 7 -10.72 -29.70 -30.25
N SER A 8 -10.08 -29.73 -29.09
CA SER A 8 -8.83 -29.03 -28.81
C SER A 8 -7.71 -29.52 -29.77
N ARG A 9 -7.10 -28.57 -30.49
CA ARG A 9 -5.96 -28.82 -31.41
C ARG A 9 -4.71 -29.40 -30.75
N SER A 10 -4.66 -29.50 -29.42
CA SER A 10 -3.52 -30.09 -28.68
C SER A 10 -3.46 -31.61 -28.73
N SER A 11 -4.59 -32.31 -28.87
CA SER A 11 -4.62 -33.77 -28.83
C SER A 11 -4.25 -34.44 -30.17
N LEU A 12 -4.44 -33.74 -31.28
CA LEU A 12 -4.13 -34.29 -32.62
C LEU A 12 -2.63 -34.22 -32.96
N LEU A 13 -1.91 -33.21 -32.50
CA LEU A 13 -0.45 -33.14 -32.73
C LEU A 13 0.31 -34.21 -31.95
N THR A 14 -0.13 -34.60 -30.76
CA THR A 14 0.51 -35.60 -29.91
C THR A 14 0.35 -37.03 -30.50
N PHE A 15 -0.78 -37.32 -31.17
CA PHE A 15 -1.01 -38.62 -31.81
C PHE A 15 -0.26 -38.75 -33.14
N LEU A 16 -0.06 -37.70 -33.91
CA LEU A 16 0.66 -37.72 -35.18
C LEU A 16 2.17 -37.93 -34.99
N LEU A 17 2.75 -37.40 -33.93
CA LEU A 17 4.19 -37.54 -33.64
C LEU A 17 4.55 -38.93 -33.07
N LEU A 18 3.64 -39.60 -32.35
CA LEU A 18 3.87 -40.96 -31.87
C LEU A 18 3.79 -42.02 -33.00
N HIS A 19 3.02 -41.79 -34.07
CA HIS A 19 2.91 -42.71 -35.21
C HIS A 19 4.05 -42.58 -36.23
N LEU A 20 4.70 -41.41 -36.31
CA LEU A 20 5.89 -41.24 -37.16
C LEU A 20 7.17 -41.86 -36.56
N ALA A 21 7.24 -42.04 -35.25
CA ALA A 21 8.40 -42.65 -34.59
C ALA A 21 8.46 -44.20 -34.69
N LEU A 22 7.37 -44.84 -35.12
CA LEU A 22 7.28 -46.29 -35.24
C LEU A 22 7.55 -46.83 -36.66
N LEU A 23 7.79 -45.95 -37.63
CA LEU A 23 7.98 -46.35 -39.06
C LEU A 23 9.38 -46.06 -39.63
N SER A 24 10.33 -45.54 -38.86
CA SER A 24 11.70 -45.34 -39.34
C SER A 24 12.71 -46.05 -38.43
N GLY A 25 13.00 -47.29 -38.72
CA GLY A 25 14.11 -48.06 -38.17
C GLY A 25 15.47 -47.61 -38.72
N THR A 26 15.86 -46.37 -38.49
CA THR A 26 17.21 -45.87 -38.70
C THR A 26 17.58 -45.02 -37.51
N GLY A 27 18.64 -45.40 -36.78
CA GLY A 27 19.15 -44.71 -35.61
C GLY A 27 19.68 -43.30 -35.93
N GLN A 28 18.73 -42.36 -36.10
CA GLN A 28 19.06 -40.95 -36.11
C GLN A 28 19.02 -40.46 -34.67
N SER A 29 20.16 -39.97 -34.17
CA SER A 29 20.24 -39.21 -32.92
C SER A 29 19.24 -38.04 -32.97
N ALA A 30 18.40 -37.89 -31.95
CA ALA A 30 17.46 -36.77 -31.86
C ALA A 30 18.18 -35.45 -32.03
N THR A 31 17.60 -34.53 -32.81
CA THR A 31 18.22 -33.21 -32.96
C THR A 31 18.21 -32.49 -31.61
N PRO A 32 19.19 -31.61 -31.32
CA PRO A 32 19.24 -30.86 -30.06
C PRO A 32 17.89 -30.17 -29.71
N PHE A 33 17.15 -29.76 -30.72
CA PHE A 33 15.80 -29.16 -30.57
C PHE A 33 14.75 -30.20 -30.08
N GLN A 34 14.79 -31.43 -30.60
CA GLN A 34 13.90 -32.52 -30.15
C GLN A 34 14.19 -32.94 -28.72
N GLU A 35 15.46 -33.02 -28.34
CA GLU A 35 15.87 -33.32 -26.96
C GLU A 35 15.40 -32.21 -26.00
N GLN A 36 15.54 -30.96 -26.39
CA GLN A 36 15.11 -29.83 -25.59
C GLN A 36 13.57 -29.77 -25.41
N LEU A 37 12.81 -30.07 -26.46
CA LEU A 37 11.34 -30.20 -26.39
C LEU A 37 10.91 -31.32 -25.45
N THR A 38 11.58 -32.48 -25.54
CA THR A 38 11.29 -33.63 -24.70
C THR A 38 11.60 -33.32 -23.23
N GLN A 39 12.72 -32.69 -22.94
CA GLN A 39 13.09 -32.25 -21.57
C GLN A 39 12.07 -31.26 -21.00
N GLN A 40 11.60 -30.30 -21.79
CA GLN A 40 10.55 -29.35 -21.36
C GLN A 40 9.23 -30.06 -21.06
N GLN A 41 8.82 -31.04 -21.87
CA GLN A 41 7.60 -31.81 -21.64
C GLN A 41 7.70 -32.63 -20.35
N PHE A 42 8.83 -33.32 -20.10
CA PHE A 42 9.07 -34.06 -18.86
C PHE A 42 9.06 -33.12 -17.62
N ALA A 43 9.70 -31.95 -17.70
CA ALA A 43 9.69 -30.98 -16.61
C ALA A 43 8.28 -30.48 -16.31
N GLN A 44 7.47 -30.20 -17.32
CA GLN A 44 6.08 -29.77 -17.18
C GLN A 44 5.20 -30.89 -16.59
N GLN A 45 5.38 -32.14 -17.00
CA GLN A 45 4.66 -33.30 -16.47
C GLN A 45 5.03 -33.53 -15.00
N LYS A 46 6.33 -33.51 -14.65
CA LYS A 46 6.82 -33.59 -13.26
C LYS A 46 6.19 -32.50 -12.39
N LEU A 47 6.20 -31.24 -12.84
CA LEU A 47 5.60 -30.13 -12.11
C LEU A 47 4.11 -30.32 -11.89
N THR A 48 3.39 -30.81 -12.90
CA THR A 48 1.93 -31.07 -12.80
C THR A 48 1.64 -32.14 -11.75
N GLN A 49 2.44 -33.23 -11.74
CA GLN A 49 2.32 -34.28 -10.71
C GLN A 49 2.65 -33.74 -9.32
N GLN A 50 3.73 -32.97 -9.16
CA GLN A 50 4.11 -32.36 -7.88
C GLN A 50 3.03 -31.42 -7.32
N ARG A 51 2.37 -30.64 -8.18
CA ARG A 51 1.23 -29.78 -7.79
C ARG A 51 0.04 -30.59 -7.28
N SER A 52 -0.27 -31.71 -7.91
CA SER A 52 -1.31 -32.64 -7.47
C SER A 52 -0.96 -33.29 -6.13
N ASP A 53 0.26 -33.76 -5.99
CA ASP A 53 0.77 -34.37 -4.75
C ASP A 53 0.79 -33.37 -3.60
N TYR A 54 1.19 -32.12 -3.86
CA TYR A 54 1.15 -31.04 -2.85
C TYR A 54 -0.28 -30.74 -2.38
N SER A 55 -1.26 -30.72 -3.29
CA SER A 55 -2.67 -30.54 -2.94
C SER A 55 -3.18 -31.67 -2.03
N THR A 56 -2.76 -32.91 -2.31
CA THR A 56 -3.05 -34.08 -1.48
C THR A 56 -2.41 -33.96 -0.09
N ALA A 57 -1.13 -33.61 -0.04
CA ALA A 57 -0.42 -33.37 1.22
C ALA A 57 -1.06 -32.25 2.07
N LEU A 58 -1.51 -31.16 1.46
CA LEU A 58 -2.26 -30.11 2.14
C LEU A 58 -3.58 -30.60 2.71
N ALA A 59 -4.29 -31.48 2.00
CA ALA A 59 -5.52 -32.09 2.50
C ALA A 59 -5.25 -32.97 3.74
N MET A 60 -4.17 -33.75 3.74
CA MET A 60 -3.71 -34.51 4.92
C MET A 60 -3.42 -33.59 6.11
N ALA A 61 -2.68 -32.51 5.88
CA ALA A 61 -2.36 -31.52 6.92
C ALA A 61 -3.63 -30.90 7.52
N ARG A 62 -4.61 -30.51 6.69
CA ARG A 62 -5.90 -29.94 7.14
C ARG A 62 -6.73 -30.91 7.98
N LYS A 63 -6.60 -32.21 7.72
CA LYS A 63 -7.28 -33.28 8.48
C LYS A 63 -6.50 -33.72 9.73
N GLY A 64 -5.32 -33.13 10.01
CA GLY A 64 -4.46 -33.52 11.12
C GLY A 64 -3.79 -34.89 10.97
N GLN A 65 -3.71 -35.43 9.77
CA GLN A 65 -3.13 -36.75 9.45
C GLN A 65 -1.59 -36.66 9.37
N TRP A 66 -0.94 -36.27 10.48
CA TRP A 66 0.47 -35.91 10.50
C TRP A 66 1.42 -37.04 10.15
N GLN A 67 1.12 -38.30 10.55
CA GLN A 67 1.95 -39.45 10.18
C GLN A 67 1.87 -39.69 8.67
N ALA A 68 0.68 -39.78 8.11
CA ALA A 68 0.48 -39.95 6.67
C ALA A 68 1.16 -38.82 5.85
N LEU A 69 1.07 -37.56 6.35
CA LEU A 69 1.78 -36.46 5.73
C LEU A 69 3.31 -36.65 5.73
N ARG A 70 3.90 -37.11 6.85
CA ARG A 70 5.35 -37.34 6.94
C ARG A 70 5.81 -38.40 5.96
N ASP A 71 5.05 -39.48 5.80
CA ASP A 71 5.35 -40.55 4.88
C ASP A 71 5.18 -40.13 3.40
N PHE A 72 4.14 -39.35 3.12
CA PHE A 72 3.81 -38.89 1.75
C PHE A 72 4.74 -37.78 1.24
N ARG A 73 5.14 -36.84 2.09
CA ARG A 73 5.92 -35.65 1.68
C ARG A 73 7.31 -35.96 1.13
N SER A 74 7.84 -37.16 1.35
CA SER A 74 9.12 -37.62 0.77
C SER A 74 9.16 -37.50 -0.76
N ARG A 75 7.99 -37.62 -1.42
CA ARG A 75 7.81 -37.48 -2.88
C ARG A 75 7.97 -36.04 -3.37
N LEU A 76 7.98 -35.08 -2.46
CA LEU A 76 7.95 -33.64 -2.76
C LEU A 76 9.23 -32.90 -2.34
N GLN A 77 10.34 -33.63 -2.06
CA GLN A 77 11.58 -33.02 -1.56
C GLN A 77 12.13 -31.95 -2.49
N ASP A 78 12.01 -32.14 -3.82
CA ASP A 78 12.45 -31.17 -4.84
C ASP A 78 11.37 -30.12 -5.19
N TYR A 79 10.18 -30.18 -4.55
CA TYR A 79 9.13 -29.22 -4.85
C TYR A 79 9.33 -27.93 -4.05
N PRO A 80 9.20 -26.75 -4.65
CA PRO A 80 9.48 -25.48 -3.98
C PRO A 80 8.73 -25.28 -2.65
N LEU A 81 7.56 -25.90 -2.50
CA LEU A 81 6.73 -25.77 -1.28
C LEU A 81 6.94 -26.91 -0.27
N TYR A 82 7.97 -27.75 -0.41
CA TYR A 82 8.27 -28.80 0.57
C TYR A 82 8.39 -28.26 2.00
N GLU A 83 9.10 -27.13 2.17
CA GLU A 83 9.27 -26.49 3.47
C GLU A 83 7.95 -26.10 4.14
N TYR A 84 6.91 -25.79 3.35
CA TYR A 84 5.58 -25.45 3.84
C TYR A 84 4.87 -26.63 4.50
N LEU A 85 5.11 -27.87 4.01
CA LEU A 85 4.58 -29.09 4.62
C LEU A 85 5.30 -29.43 5.93
N VAL A 86 6.63 -29.24 5.96
CA VAL A 86 7.43 -29.41 7.18
C VAL A 86 7.02 -28.38 8.25
N TYR A 87 6.85 -27.13 7.84
CA TYR A 87 6.32 -26.07 8.70
C TYR A 87 4.94 -26.42 9.27
N ALA A 88 4.02 -26.92 8.45
CA ALA A 88 2.68 -27.30 8.89
C ALA A 88 2.71 -28.34 10.00
N ASP A 89 3.51 -29.41 9.82
CA ASP A 89 3.69 -30.47 10.81
C ASP A 89 4.31 -29.93 12.13
N LEU A 90 5.46 -29.23 12.05
CA LEU A 90 6.15 -28.70 13.24
C LEU A 90 5.30 -27.67 13.98
N SER A 91 4.63 -26.80 13.23
CA SER A 91 3.80 -25.72 13.75
C SER A 91 2.53 -26.21 14.45
N ALA A 92 1.94 -27.34 14.00
CA ALA A 92 0.78 -27.97 14.63
C ALA A 92 1.16 -28.77 15.89
N ASN A 93 2.37 -29.29 15.94
CA ASN A 93 2.85 -30.20 16.99
C ASN A 93 3.95 -29.58 17.86
N LEU A 94 3.86 -28.28 18.17
CA LEU A 94 4.86 -27.58 18.99
C LEU A 94 4.98 -28.22 20.39
N HIS A 95 6.16 -28.74 20.68
CA HIS A 95 6.49 -29.28 22.00
C HIS A 95 8.01 -29.25 22.21
N TYR A 96 8.48 -29.05 23.47
CA TYR A 96 9.90 -28.91 23.78
C TYR A 96 10.77 -30.11 23.35
N LYS A 97 10.20 -31.34 23.36
CA LYS A 97 10.86 -32.55 22.83
C LYS A 97 11.29 -32.44 21.36
N TYR A 98 10.66 -31.55 20.59
CA TYR A 98 10.99 -31.32 19.17
C TYR A 98 11.98 -30.16 18.96
N ARG A 99 12.60 -29.62 20.04
CA ARG A 99 13.54 -28.49 19.96
C ARG A 99 14.61 -28.70 18.88
N ALA A 100 15.22 -29.90 18.82
CA ALA A 100 16.26 -30.20 17.83
C ALA A 100 15.71 -30.14 16.38
N LYS A 101 14.52 -30.71 16.12
CA LYS A 101 13.88 -30.65 14.79
C LYS A 101 13.50 -29.24 14.39
N ILE A 102 13.06 -28.43 15.36
CA ILE A 102 12.73 -27.02 15.14
C ILE A 102 14.01 -26.25 14.84
N ALA A 103 15.10 -26.48 15.59
CA ALA A 103 16.40 -25.86 15.35
C ALA A 103 16.94 -26.16 13.94
N ASP A 104 16.88 -27.43 13.51
CA ASP A 104 17.28 -27.85 12.16
C ASP A 104 16.46 -27.13 11.07
N TYR A 105 15.13 -27.06 11.23
CA TYR A 105 14.26 -26.33 10.31
C TYR A 105 14.64 -24.84 10.23
N LEU A 106 14.81 -24.18 11.39
CA LEU A 106 15.13 -22.76 11.47
C LEU A 106 16.53 -22.44 10.90
N ALA A 107 17.47 -23.38 10.96
CA ALA A 107 18.79 -23.23 10.37
C ALA A 107 18.74 -23.43 8.84
N ARG A 108 18.07 -24.50 8.39
CA ARG A 108 17.98 -24.88 6.96
C ARG A 108 17.24 -23.84 6.13
N TYR A 109 16.17 -23.24 6.65
CA TYR A 109 15.30 -22.32 5.93
C TYR A 109 15.44 -20.87 6.42
N GLN A 110 16.60 -20.54 6.96
CA GLN A 110 16.88 -19.21 7.53
C GLN A 110 16.51 -18.08 6.58
N GLY A 111 15.69 -17.13 7.06
CA GLY A 111 15.25 -15.96 6.31
C GLY A 111 14.00 -16.18 5.45
N ASN A 112 13.53 -17.44 5.31
CA ASN A 112 12.30 -17.72 4.59
C ASN A 112 11.06 -17.32 5.39
N VAL A 113 9.96 -17.07 4.70
CA VAL A 113 8.70 -16.63 5.32
C VAL A 113 8.20 -17.59 6.40
N LYS A 114 8.26 -18.91 6.13
CA LYS A 114 7.80 -19.94 7.09
C LYS A 114 8.76 -20.16 8.25
N GLU A 115 10.05 -19.94 8.03
CA GLU A 115 11.05 -19.94 9.11
C GLU A 115 10.72 -18.85 10.14
N ILE A 116 10.49 -17.62 9.69
CA ILE A 116 10.12 -16.51 10.54
C ILE A 116 8.83 -16.80 11.33
N HIS A 117 7.82 -17.38 10.67
CA HIS A 117 6.56 -17.75 11.31
C HIS A 117 6.75 -18.86 12.35
N LEU A 118 7.54 -19.90 12.06
CA LEU A 118 7.80 -20.98 13.01
C LEU A 118 8.59 -20.47 14.22
N ARG A 119 9.62 -19.65 13.99
CA ARG A 119 10.42 -19.03 15.05
C ARG A 119 9.52 -18.21 15.99
N ASN A 120 8.65 -17.39 15.45
CA ASN A 120 7.73 -16.57 16.24
C ASN A 120 6.79 -17.43 17.09
N ARG A 121 6.17 -18.46 16.52
CA ARG A 121 5.32 -19.41 17.26
C ARG A 121 6.11 -20.20 18.31
N TRP A 122 7.35 -20.56 18.00
CA TRP A 122 8.23 -21.26 18.94
C TRP A 122 8.61 -20.37 20.12
N LEU A 123 8.92 -19.10 19.89
CA LEU A 123 9.17 -18.12 20.94
C LEU A 123 7.94 -17.91 21.83
N ASP A 124 6.74 -17.86 21.26
CA ASP A 124 5.50 -17.76 22.03
C ASP A 124 5.29 -19.01 22.91
N TYR A 125 5.54 -20.20 22.36
CA TYR A 125 5.52 -21.44 23.13
C TYR A 125 6.55 -21.43 24.27
N LEU A 126 7.81 -21.09 23.99
CA LEU A 126 8.87 -21.05 25.00
C LEU A 126 8.58 -20.09 26.14
N SER A 127 8.08 -18.88 25.81
CA SER A 127 7.72 -17.87 26.82
C SER A 127 6.54 -18.29 27.69
N SER A 128 5.54 -18.95 27.10
CA SER A 128 4.35 -19.42 27.83
C SER A 128 4.67 -20.55 28.82
N HIS A 129 5.73 -21.33 28.54
CA HIS A 129 6.17 -22.44 29.40
C HIS A 129 7.39 -22.09 30.26
N GLY A 130 7.92 -20.86 30.19
CA GLY A 130 9.02 -20.42 31.02
C GLY A 130 10.42 -20.93 30.63
N TYR A 131 10.60 -21.41 29.40
CA TYR A 131 11.89 -21.90 28.88
C TYR A 131 12.80 -20.73 28.46
N TRP A 132 13.21 -19.90 29.44
CA TRP A 132 13.86 -18.61 29.17
C TRP A 132 15.24 -18.73 28.52
N THR A 133 16.05 -19.75 28.88
CA THR A 133 17.35 -20.00 28.24
C THR A 133 17.17 -20.31 26.75
N ALA A 134 16.27 -21.25 26.42
CA ALA A 134 15.96 -21.56 25.04
C ALA A 134 15.35 -20.35 24.30
N TYR A 135 14.54 -19.54 25.00
CA TYR A 135 14.00 -18.32 24.41
C TYR A 135 15.11 -17.38 23.90
N THR A 136 16.14 -17.12 24.72
CA THR A 136 17.25 -16.24 24.32
C THR A 136 18.09 -16.81 23.20
N GLU A 137 18.20 -18.14 23.10
CA GLU A 137 18.91 -18.85 22.02
C GLU A 137 18.19 -18.71 20.67
N PHE A 138 16.87 -18.91 20.65
CA PHE A 138 16.08 -18.86 19.43
C PHE A 138 15.64 -17.44 19.02
N TYR A 139 15.84 -16.44 19.89
CA TYR A 139 15.45 -15.08 19.61
C TYR A 139 16.26 -14.46 18.45
N ARG A 140 15.57 -13.68 17.59
CA ARG A 140 16.19 -12.90 16.52
C ARG A 140 15.49 -11.55 16.42
N ASP A 141 16.22 -10.46 16.60
CA ASP A 141 15.66 -9.10 16.72
C ASP A 141 14.99 -8.63 15.42
N SER A 142 15.58 -8.95 14.25
CA SER A 142 15.10 -8.50 12.94
C SER A 142 13.67 -8.97 12.59
N SER A 143 13.19 -10.06 13.20
CA SER A 143 11.85 -10.61 12.96
C SER A 143 10.92 -10.54 14.16
N ALA A 144 11.40 -9.99 15.30
CA ALA A 144 10.67 -10.01 16.55
C ALA A 144 9.56 -8.96 16.64
N SER A 145 8.39 -9.37 17.07
CA SER A 145 7.30 -8.47 17.47
C SER A 145 7.62 -7.73 18.76
N SER A 146 6.88 -6.67 19.08
CA SER A 146 7.03 -5.97 20.36
C SER A 146 6.84 -6.89 21.58
N SER A 147 5.92 -7.87 21.51
CA SER A 147 5.74 -8.89 22.56
C SER A 147 7.00 -9.71 22.75
N GLN A 148 7.61 -10.16 21.68
CA GLN A 148 8.80 -11.01 21.71
C GLN A 148 10.02 -10.23 22.18
N ARG A 149 10.18 -8.97 21.78
CA ARG A 149 11.24 -8.10 22.33
C ARG A 149 11.08 -7.90 23.84
N CYS A 150 9.87 -7.65 24.32
CA CYS A 150 9.61 -7.55 25.76
C CYS A 150 9.94 -8.84 26.50
N ASN A 151 9.54 -10.00 25.96
CA ASN A 151 9.85 -11.30 26.54
C ASN A 151 11.36 -11.61 26.51
N TYR A 152 12.09 -11.18 25.48
CA TYR A 152 13.53 -11.34 25.38
C TYR A 152 14.26 -10.59 26.51
N TYR A 153 13.91 -9.35 26.75
CA TYR A 153 14.50 -8.59 27.85
C TYR A 153 14.03 -9.07 29.22
N LEU A 154 12.80 -9.56 29.34
CA LEU A 154 12.31 -10.23 30.53
C LEU A 154 13.08 -11.55 30.79
N ALA A 155 13.38 -12.33 29.74
CA ALA A 155 14.22 -13.54 29.85
C ALA A 155 15.61 -13.20 30.40
N HIS A 156 16.25 -12.16 29.86
CA HIS A 156 17.53 -11.70 30.40
C HIS A 156 17.45 -11.30 31.87
N HIS A 157 16.38 -10.62 32.29
CA HIS A 157 16.18 -10.32 33.72
C HIS A 157 16.06 -11.59 34.58
N ARG A 158 15.29 -12.59 34.09
CA ARG A 158 15.10 -13.88 34.77
C ARG A 158 16.37 -14.70 34.87
N LEU A 159 17.27 -14.59 33.90
CA LEU A 159 18.58 -15.26 33.84
C LEU A 159 19.70 -14.46 34.54
N GLY A 160 19.37 -13.39 35.28
CA GLY A 160 20.35 -12.60 36.03
C GLY A 160 21.01 -11.47 35.23
N ASN A 161 20.82 -11.36 33.93
CA ASN A 161 21.44 -10.34 33.09
C ASN A 161 20.66 -9.00 33.17
N LYS A 162 20.64 -8.41 34.39
CA LYS A 162 19.82 -7.22 34.71
C LYS A 162 20.16 -6.00 33.86
N SER A 163 21.44 -5.71 33.62
CA SER A 163 21.87 -4.54 32.83
C SER A 163 21.32 -4.59 31.40
N LYS A 164 21.41 -5.73 30.72
CA LYS A 164 20.88 -5.93 29.38
C LYS A 164 19.35 -5.82 29.36
N ALA A 165 18.69 -6.36 30.38
CA ALA A 165 17.24 -6.28 30.52
C ALA A 165 16.74 -4.83 30.66
N ILE A 166 17.42 -4.02 31.47
CA ILE A 166 17.09 -2.61 31.70
C ILE A 166 17.33 -1.80 30.44
N ALA A 167 18.54 -1.85 29.86
CA ALA A 167 18.89 -1.07 28.69
C ALA A 167 17.93 -1.36 27.49
N GLY A 168 17.72 -2.64 27.20
CA GLY A 168 16.81 -3.04 26.13
C GLY A 168 15.34 -2.79 26.44
N GLY A 169 14.94 -2.96 27.71
CA GLY A 169 13.59 -2.64 28.15
C GLY A 169 13.25 -1.16 27.98
N LEU A 170 14.19 -0.25 28.27
CA LEU A 170 14.03 1.19 28.04
C LEU A 170 13.92 1.53 26.56
N SER A 171 14.70 0.89 25.68
CA SER A 171 14.60 1.10 24.23
C SER A 171 13.22 0.73 23.66
N VAL A 172 12.60 -0.33 24.17
CA VAL A 172 11.23 -0.71 23.82
C VAL A 172 10.20 0.24 24.44
N TRP A 173 10.46 0.70 25.68
CA TRP A 173 9.50 1.53 26.41
C TRP A 173 9.27 2.90 25.77
N VAL A 174 10.27 3.52 25.14
CA VAL A 174 10.15 4.87 24.53
C VAL A 174 9.28 4.92 23.27
N GLU A 175 8.82 3.80 22.75
CA GLU A 175 7.93 3.79 21.57
C GLU A 175 6.62 4.55 21.82
N GLY A 176 6.19 5.39 20.86
CA GLY A 176 4.99 6.23 20.95
C GLY A 176 3.66 5.51 20.70
N LYS A 177 3.63 4.17 20.84
CA LYS A 177 2.42 3.34 20.70
C LYS A 177 2.12 2.61 22.01
N SER A 178 0.85 2.24 22.19
CA SER A 178 0.48 1.28 23.25
C SER A 178 1.09 -0.08 22.89
N LEU A 179 1.79 -0.68 23.85
CA LEU A 179 2.46 -1.95 23.69
C LEU A 179 1.61 -3.09 24.22
N PRO A 180 1.83 -4.34 23.75
CA PRO A 180 1.08 -5.51 24.23
C PRO A 180 1.21 -5.73 25.74
N LYS A 181 0.20 -6.32 26.36
CA LYS A 181 0.19 -6.66 27.80
C LYS A 181 1.38 -7.53 28.25
N THR A 182 1.97 -8.30 27.34
CA THR A 182 3.21 -9.06 27.60
C THR A 182 4.36 -8.19 28.06
N CYS A 183 4.39 -6.91 27.67
CA CYS A 183 5.39 -5.93 28.08
C CYS A 183 5.20 -5.43 29.52
N ASP A 184 4.01 -5.57 30.11
CA ASP A 184 3.72 -5.01 31.44
C ASP A 184 4.62 -5.56 32.54
N LYS A 185 5.02 -6.84 32.45
CA LYS A 185 5.94 -7.45 33.42
C LYS A 185 7.32 -6.79 33.38
N LEU A 186 7.88 -6.60 32.19
CA LEU A 186 9.15 -5.90 31.97
C LEU A 186 9.05 -4.43 32.43
N PHE A 187 7.99 -3.75 32.02
CA PHE A 187 7.79 -2.34 32.38
C PHE A 187 7.55 -2.15 33.89
N GLY A 188 6.89 -3.10 34.54
CA GLY A 188 6.77 -3.11 36.00
C GLY A 188 8.14 -3.12 36.71
N ILE A 189 9.10 -3.89 36.19
CA ILE A 189 10.48 -3.91 36.69
C ILE A 189 11.15 -2.55 36.49
N LEU A 190 11.04 -1.95 35.28
CA LEU A 190 11.65 -0.65 35.01
C LEU A 190 11.06 0.48 35.84
N ILE A 191 9.75 0.46 36.07
CA ILE A 191 9.04 1.48 36.85
C ILE A 191 9.41 1.35 38.34
N LYS A 192 9.32 0.13 38.89
CA LYS A 192 9.65 -0.12 40.32
C LYS A 192 11.11 0.12 40.63
N GLY A 193 12.01 -0.19 39.67
CA GLY A 193 13.44 0.06 39.79
C GLY A 193 13.86 1.53 39.59
N GLY A 194 12.91 2.45 39.31
CA GLY A 194 13.22 3.88 39.08
C GLY A 194 14.00 4.17 37.80
N HIS A 195 14.04 3.22 36.84
CA HIS A 195 14.83 3.36 35.60
C HIS A 195 14.22 4.29 34.57
N ILE A 196 12.94 4.69 34.71
CA ILE A 196 12.27 5.58 33.78
C ILE A 196 12.44 7.03 34.26
N SER A 197 13.34 7.76 33.62
CA SER A 197 13.53 9.19 33.86
C SER A 197 12.40 10.03 33.25
N GLU A 198 12.20 11.26 33.74
CA GLU A 198 11.24 12.21 33.18
C GLU A 198 11.57 12.55 31.73
N LYS A 199 12.83 12.64 31.34
CA LYS A 199 13.29 12.84 29.97
C LYS A 199 12.81 11.72 29.05
N LEU A 200 12.96 10.46 29.46
CA LEU A 200 12.44 9.31 28.69
C LEU A 200 10.90 9.33 28.60
N ALA A 201 10.23 9.66 29.70
CA ALA A 201 8.78 9.80 29.72
C ALA A 201 8.30 10.89 28.75
N TRP A 202 9.03 12.00 28.67
CA TRP A 202 8.75 13.09 27.74
C TRP A 202 8.98 12.68 26.28
N GLN A 203 10.05 11.96 25.99
CA GLN A 203 10.29 11.41 24.64
C GLN A 203 9.13 10.51 24.20
N ARG A 204 8.68 9.60 25.07
CA ARG A 204 7.52 8.74 24.77
C ARG A 204 6.23 9.53 24.62
N PHE A 205 6.03 10.57 25.43
CA PHE A 205 4.90 11.48 25.33
C PHE A 205 4.83 12.15 23.96
N ASN A 206 5.92 12.74 23.50
CA ASN A 206 6.00 13.36 22.18
C ASN A 206 5.76 12.34 21.05
N ALA A 207 6.38 11.16 21.15
CA ALA A 207 6.17 10.08 20.18
C ALA A 207 4.71 9.59 20.15
N ALA A 208 4.01 9.57 21.29
CA ALA A 208 2.59 9.24 21.37
C ALA A 208 1.72 10.31 20.70
N LEU A 209 2.07 11.59 20.87
CA LEU A 209 1.35 12.70 20.24
C LEU A 209 1.49 12.71 18.73
N LEU A 210 2.69 12.43 18.21
CA LEU A 210 2.93 12.30 16.76
C LEU A 210 2.09 11.19 16.12
N LYS A 211 1.77 10.14 16.90
CA LYS A 211 0.91 9.01 16.47
C LYS A 211 -0.56 9.20 16.85
N HIS A 212 -0.97 10.39 17.29
CA HIS A 212 -2.32 10.70 17.75
C HIS A 212 -2.83 9.78 18.89
N ASN A 213 -1.91 9.17 19.66
CA ASN A 213 -2.25 8.30 20.78
C ASN A 213 -2.42 9.12 22.08
N TYR A 214 -3.51 9.85 22.16
CA TYR A 214 -3.80 10.77 23.28
C TYR A 214 -4.06 10.03 24.61
N GLN A 215 -4.50 8.78 24.56
CA GLN A 215 -4.68 7.98 25.76
C GLN A 215 -3.34 7.65 26.42
N LEU A 216 -2.35 7.22 25.64
CA LEU A 216 -1.00 6.99 26.13
C LEU A 216 -0.36 8.29 26.62
N ALA A 217 -0.48 9.39 25.87
CA ALA A 217 0.04 10.68 26.29
C ALA A 217 -0.51 11.12 27.66
N ARG A 218 -1.80 10.94 27.92
CA ARG A 218 -2.43 11.23 29.23
C ARG A 218 -1.89 10.34 30.34
N TYR A 219 -1.68 9.05 30.06
CA TYR A 219 -1.10 8.12 31.02
C TYR A 219 0.31 8.53 31.47
N LEU A 220 1.11 9.09 30.55
CA LEU A 220 2.51 9.46 30.80
C LEU A 220 2.67 10.67 31.73
N LYS A 221 1.62 11.49 31.96
CA LYS A 221 1.61 12.59 32.94
C LYS A 221 2.12 12.15 34.32
N ARG A 222 1.83 10.92 34.74
CA ARG A 222 2.22 10.38 36.05
C ARG A 222 3.73 10.34 36.33
N PHE A 223 4.53 10.39 35.26
CA PHE A 223 5.99 10.37 35.35
C PHE A 223 6.60 11.77 35.48
N PHE A 224 5.87 12.83 35.26
CA PHE A 224 6.35 14.21 35.35
C PHE A 224 6.22 14.72 36.78
N ARG A 225 7.36 14.73 37.53
CA ARG A 225 7.42 15.10 38.94
C ARG A 225 8.05 16.46 39.16
N SER A 226 9.11 16.79 38.37
CA SER A 226 9.79 18.09 38.45
C SER A 226 8.94 19.26 38.03
N PRO A 227 9.17 20.47 38.52
CA PRO A 227 8.46 21.68 38.11
C PRO A 227 8.52 21.91 36.59
N ASN A 228 9.69 21.64 35.99
CA ASN A 228 9.88 21.86 34.54
C ASN A 228 8.97 20.98 33.66
N TYR A 229 8.98 19.64 33.87
CA TYR A 229 8.14 18.75 33.05
C TYR A 229 6.65 18.88 33.37
N LYS A 230 6.28 19.24 34.59
CA LYS A 230 4.89 19.61 34.92
C LYS A 230 4.45 20.86 34.15
N ARG A 231 5.32 21.90 34.11
CA ARG A 231 5.08 23.12 33.35
C ARG A 231 4.94 22.83 31.85
N LEU A 232 5.87 22.10 31.24
CA LEU A 232 5.81 21.74 29.83
C LEU A 232 4.53 20.96 29.49
N TYR A 233 4.13 20.00 30.33
CA TYR A 233 2.88 19.27 30.15
C TYR A 233 1.67 20.20 30.21
N GLN A 234 1.65 21.15 31.17
CA GLN A 234 0.56 22.11 31.30
C GLN A 234 0.50 23.04 30.08
N LEU A 235 1.64 23.56 29.64
CA LEU A 235 1.74 24.39 28.43
C LEU A 235 1.22 23.64 27.19
N TYR A 236 1.61 22.37 27.04
CA TYR A 236 1.10 21.54 25.95
C TYR A 236 -0.42 21.40 26.00
N TYR A 237 -0.96 21.08 27.19
CA TYR A 237 -2.39 20.89 27.40
C TYR A 237 -3.17 22.17 27.11
N ASP A 238 -2.69 23.32 27.58
CA ASP A 238 -3.32 24.62 27.37
C ASP A 238 -3.23 25.03 25.89
N ALA A 239 -2.09 24.87 25.23
CA ALA A 239 -1.93 25.11 23.80
C ALA A 239 -2.88 24.27 22.93
N ASP A 240 -3.17 23.04 23.32
CA ASP A 240 -4.09 22.15 22.60
C ASP A 240 -5.56 22.49 22.85
N ARG A 241 -5.95 22.79 24.09
CA ARG A 241 -7.34 22.97 24.53
C ARG A 241 -7.80 24.43 24.57
N LYS A 242 -6.90 25.31 24.96
CA LYS A 242 -7.10 26.75 25.11
C LYS A 242 -6.05 27.51 24.31
N PRO A 243 -6.04 27.42 22.97
CA PRO A 243 -4.90 27.88 22.16
C PRO A 243 -4.59 29.36 22.26
N HIS A 244 -5.49 30.22 22.81
CA HIS A 244 -5.14 31.60 23.16
C HIS A 244 -4.14 31.70 24.32
N SER A 245 -3.89 30.63 25.05
CA SER A 245 -2.85 30.64 26.10
C SER A 245 -1.45 30.93 25.53
N ILE A 246 -1.21 30.69 24.23
CA ILE A 246 0.04 31.10 23.58
C ILE A 246 0.27 32.62 23.54
N SER A 247 -0.74 33.43 23.78
CA SER A 247 -0.57 34.90 23.91
C SER A 247 0.25 35.30 25.16
N GLN A 248 0.30 34.41 26.17
CA GLN A 248 1.05 34.60 27.41
C GLN A 248 2.54 34.29 27.19
N ARG A 249 3.24 35.21 26.51
CA ARG A 249 4.64 35.01 26.05
C ARG A 249 5.63 34.69 27.16
N HIS A 250 5.39 35.21 28.40
CA HIS A 250 6.23 34.91 29.56
C HIS A 250 6.30 33.43 29.92
N ASN A 251 5.39 32.61 29.39
CA ASN A 251 5.41 31.16 29.57
C ASN A 251 6.33 30.43 28.56
N PHE A 252 6.82 31.13 27.53
CA PHE A 252 7.59 30.56 26.42
C PHE A 252 8.89 31.35 26.25
N THR A 253 9.85 31.14 27.12
CA THR A 253 11.08 31.95 27.16
C THR A 253 12.36 31.12 26.95
N SER A 254 12.28 29.79 27.03
CA SER A 254 13.48 28.95 27.06
C SER A 254 13.92 28.43 25.70
N GLN A 255 13.21 28.70 24.63
CA GLN A 255 13.54 28.28 23.26
C GLN A 255 13.94 26.80 23.08
N THR A 256 13.56 25.95 24.03
CA THR A 256 13.82 24.52 23.93
C THR A 256 12.97 23.90 22.81
N VAL A 257 13.45 22.79 22.23
CA VAL A 257 12.71 22.05 21.19
C VAL A 257 11.29 21.71 21.67
N GLU A 258 11.14 21.42 22.96
CA GLU A 258 9.86 21.15 23.60
C GLU A 258 8.91 22.35 23.52
N GLU A 259 9.38 23.55 23.89
CA GLU A 259 8.57 24.77 23.84
C GLU A 259 8.23 25.17 22.40
N LEU A 260 9.19 25.08 21.48
CA LEU A 260 8.96 25.35 20.05
C LEU A 260 7.88 24.43 19.47
N ASN A 261 7.90 23.14 19.79
CA ASN A 261 6.86 22.19 19.35
C ASN A 261 5.49 22.50 19.96
N ILE A 262 5.45 22.96 21.21
CA ILE A 262 4.19 23.38 21.87
C ILE A 262 3.63 24.64 21.19
N LEU A 263 4.49 25.63 20.90
CA LEU A 263 4.10 26.84 20.17
C LEU A 263 3.59 26.53 18.77
N GLU A 264 4.29 25.70 18.00
CA GLU A 264 3.83 25.26 16.67
C GLU A 264 2.42 24.68 16.75
N ARG A 265 2.20 23.76 17.69
CA ARG A 265 0.88 23.16 17.89
C ARG A 265 -0.18 24.18 18.29
N GLY A 266 0.14 25.05 19.25
CA GLY A 266 -0.76 26.09 19.74
C GLY A 266 -1.13 27.11 18.65
N LEU A 267 -0.17 27.54 17.85
CA LEU A 267 -0.39 28.40 16.68
C LEU A 267 -1.30 27.75 15.64
N GLY A 268 -1.09 26.48 15.33
CA GLY A 268 -1.96 25.73 14.42
C GLY A 268 -3.39 25.58 14.95
N ARG A 269 -3.55 25.32 16.27
CA ARG A 269 -4.86 25.26 16.93
C ARG A 269 -5.55 26.63 17.01
N LEU A 270 -4.77 27.69 17.25
CA LEU A 270 -5.30 29.06 17.25
C LEU A 270 -5.73 29.48 15.85
N ALA A 271 -4.93 29.18 14.83
CA ALA A 271 -5.28 29.47 13.44
C ALA A 271 -6.63 28.85 13.04
N ALA A 272 -6.89 27.61 13.46
CA ALA A 272 -8.18 26.97 13.19
C ALA A 272 -9.38 27.66 13.85
N ARG A 273 -9.18 28.41 14.96
CA ARG A 273 -10.23 29.17 15.66
C ARG A 273 -10.29 30.64 15.23
N ASN A 274 -9.12 31.26 15.12
CA ASN A 274 -8.95 32.65 14.74
C ASN A 274 -7.59 32.86 14.07
N ALA A 275 -7.57 32.83 12.75
CA ALA A 275 -6.36 32.89 11.96
C ALA A 275 -5.65 34.26 12.02
N GLN A 276 -6.39 35.35 12.17
CA GLN A 276 -5.81 36.69 12.31
C GLN A 276 -5.04 36.83 13.63
N GLN A 277 -5.59 36.31 14.73
CA GLN A 277 -4.86 36.28 16.00
C GLN A 277 -3.63 35.36 15.92
N ALA A 278 -3.76 34.21 15.28
CA ALA A 278 -2.62 33.34 15.09
C ALA A 278 -1.50 34.01 14.30
N LEU A 279 -1.83 34.72 13.23
CA LEU A 279 -0.87 35.53 12.45
C LEU A 279 -0.20 36.60 13.34
N LYS A 280 -0.97 37.36 14.11
CA LYS A 280 -0.45 38.37 15.04
C LYS A 280 0.56 37.77 16.05
N HIS A 281 0.24 36.62 16.61
CA HIS A 281 1.15 35.97 17.58
C HIS A 281 2.37 35.35 16.88
N TRP A 282 2.18 34.74 15.70
CA TRP A 282 3.27 34.18 14.91
C TRP A 282 4.29 35.26 14.52
N THR A 283 3.87 36.42 14.02
CA THR A 283 4.76 37.55 13.68
C THR A 283 5.66 37.96 14.84
N ARG A 284 5.20 37.79 16.08
CA ARG A 284 5.99 38.09 17.28
C ARG A 284 6.95 36.94 17.64
N TYR A 285 6.46 35.71 17.55
CA TYR A 285 7.28 34.53 17.89
C TYR A 285 8.41 34.28 16.91
N GLN A 286 8.19 34.48 15.61
CA GLN A 286 9.24 34.32 14.59
C GLN A 286 10.44 35.28 14.79
N LEU A 287 10.25 36.43 15.47
CA LEU A 287 11.31 37.37 15.78
C LEU A 287 12.08 37.02 17.05
N SER A 288 11.49 36.20 17.93
CA SER A 288 12.04 35.92 19.26
C SER A 288 12.43 34.46 19.46
N HIS A 289 12.10 33.56 18.52
CA HIS A 289 12.34 32.13 18.63
C HIS A 289 12.87 31.57 17.31
N GLU A 290 13.84 30.68 17.41
CA GLU A 290 14.49 30.03 16.24
C GLU A 290 13.73 28.77 15.82
N PHE A 291 12.73 28.93 14.97
CA PHE A 291 12.02 27.81 14.35
C PHE A 291 12.78 27.28 13.12
N SER A 292 12.84 25.96 12.95
CA SER A 292 13.32 25.38 11.71
C SER A 292 12.45 25.80 10.51
N HIS A 293 13.01 25.84 9.31
CA HIS A 293 12.26 26.18 8.08
C HIS A 293 11.02 25.29 7.91
N SER A 294 11.11 24.00 8.27
CA SER A 294 9.96 23.08 8.23
C SER A 294 8.84 23.48 9.20
N ALA A 295 9.19 23.89 10.43
CA ALA A 295 8.22 24.34 11.42
C ALA A 295 7.58 25.66 10.98
N GLN A 296 8.38 26.63 10.49
CA GLN A 296 7.89 27.87 9.92
C GLN A 296 6.89 27.62 8.80
N ALA A 297 7.25 26.78 7.82
CA ALA A 297 6.38 26.47 6.68
C ALA A 297 5.06 25.80 7.11
N ARG A 298 5.09 24.90 8.12
CA ARG A 298 3.86 24.30 8.67
C ARG A 298 2.96 25.33 9.37
N ILE A 299 3.53 26.20 10.19
CA ILE A 299 2.78 27.27 10.88
C ILE A 299 2.16 28.23 9.87
N ILE A 300 2.96 28.74 8.94
CA ILE A 300 2.53 29.68 7.90
C ILE A 300 1.43 29.06 7.03
N SER A 301 1.62 27.80 6.60
CA SER A 301 0.61 27.07 5.81
C SER A 301 -0.71 26.91 6.57
N ALA A 302 -0.66 26.60 7.88
CA ALA A 302 -1.85 26.52 8.70
C ALA A 302 -2.58 27.88 8.81
N ILE A 303 -1.83 28.95 9.01
CA ILE A 303 -2.39 30.31 9.09
C ILE A 303 -3.04 30.68 7.75
N ILE A 304 -2.35 30.51 6.61
CA ILE A 304 -2.87 30.86 5.28
C ILE A 304 -4.17 30.11 4.98
N LYS A 305 -4.19 28.78 5.18
CA LYS A 305 -5.38 27.97 4.91
C LYS A 305 -6.58 28.40 5.77
N ASN A 306 -6.33 28.74 7.03
CA ASN A 306 -7.40 29.15 7.93
C ASN A 306 -7.83 30.61 7.71
N LEU A 307 -6.94 31.53 7.36
CA LEU A 307 -7.32 32.89 6.90
C LEU A 307 -8.26 32.78 5.69
N TYR A 308 -7.91 31.93 4.73
CA TYR A 308 -8.74 31.71 3.56
C TYR A 308 -10.11 31.14 3.91
N ALA A 309 -10.15 30.08 4.74
CA ALA A 309 -11.38 29.43 5.19
C ALA A 309 -12.29 30.33 6.02
N GLN A 310 -11.71 31.31 6.77
CA GLN A 310 -12.42 32.30 7.58
C GLN A 310 -12.80 33.57 6.80
N GLY A 311 -12.64 33.57 5.46
CA GLY A 311 -13.05 34.68 4.60
C GLY A 311 -12.01 35.79 4.39
N HIS A 312 -10.87 35.75 5.07
CA HIS A 312 -9.79 36.74 4.95
C HIS A 312 -8.88 36.46 3.73
N ARG A 313 -9.49 36.27 2.55
CA ARG A 313 -8.80 35.76 1.34
C ARG A 313 -7.66 36.66 0.86
N LYS A 314 -7.88 38.03 0.87
CA LYS A 314 -6.84 38.98 0.47
C LYS A 314 -5.60 38.90 1.38
N ALA A 315 -5.81 38.85 2.69
CA ALA A 315 -4.71 38.68 3.65
C ALA A 315 -3.99 37.36 3.51
N ALA A 316 -4.74 36.26 3.24
CA ALA A 316 -4.17 34.95 2.97
C ALA A 316 -3.28 34.96 1.72
N ASP A 317 -3.75 35.58 0.63
CA ASP A 317 -3.01 35.67 -0.63
C ASP A 317 -1.73 36.53 -0.48
N SER A 318 -1.82 37.71 0.15
CA SER A 318 -0.64 38.52 0.43
C SER A 318 0.38 37.77 1.27
N TYR A 319 -0.04 37.18 2.38
CA TYR A 319 0.87 36.46 3.27
C TYR A 319 1.48 35.21 2.62
N HIS A 320 0.76 34.54 1.68
CA HIS A 320 1.30 33.46 0.89
C HIS A 320 2.40 33.94 -0.06
N ILE A 321 2.17 35.06 -0.76
CA ILE A 321 3.13 35.65 -1.69
C ILE A 321 4.40 36.08 -0.96
N ASP A 322 4.29 36.72 0.19
CA ASP A 322 5.43 37.16 1.00
C ASP A 322 6.32 36.00 1.46
N ASN A 323 5.74 34.81 1.61
CA ASN A 323 6.44 33.62 2.08
C ASN A 323 6.66 32.55 0.98
N ILE A 324 6.38 32.88 -0.28
CA ILE A 324 6.31 31.90 -1.38
C ILE A 324 7.60 31.09 -1.55
N ARG A 325 8.76 31.71 -1.40
CA ARG A 325 10.06 31.06 -1.53
C ARG A 325 10.26 29.97 -0.50
N LEU A 326 10.05 30.27 0.78
CA LEU A 326 10.14 29.31 1.87
C LEU A 326 9.14 28.15 1.68
N LEU A 327 7.89 28.49 1.35
CA LEU A 327 6.81 27.52 1.20
C LEU A 327 7.05 26.58 0.01
N ASN A 328 7.49 27.09 -1.13
CA ASN A 328 7.80 26.26 -2.30
C ASN A 328 9.01 25.38 -2.08
N GLN A 329 10.08 25.87 -1.44
CA GLN A 329 11.26 25.08 -1.11
C GLN A 329 10.97 23.97 -0.08
N THR A 330 10.11 24.24 0.90
CA THR A 330 9.86 23.31 2.01
C THR A 330 8.70 22.36 1.73
N LEU A 331 7.68 22.79 0.98
CA LEU A 331 6.44 22.06 0.73
C LEU A 331 6.27 21.67 -0.75
N ASP A 332 7.32 21.77 -1.56
CA ASP A 332 7.35 21.42 -2.98
C ASP A 332 6.13 21.98 -3.77
N GLY A 333 5.78 23.23 -3.51
CA GLY A 333 4.66 23.92 -4.17
C GLY A 333 3.26 23.44 -3.77
N SER A 334 3.12 22.49 -2.86
CA SER A 334 1.82 21.88 -2.52
C SER A 334 0.79 22.88 -1.99
N LEU A 335 1.21 23.94 -1.29
CA LEU A 335 0.32 24.99 -0.84
C LEU A 335 -0.14 25.89 -2.01
N THR A 336 0.74 26.19 -2.95
CA THR A 336 0.43 26.93 -4.18
C THR A 336 -0.53 26.12 -5.05
N GLU A 337 -0.30 24.83 -5.22
CA GLU A 337 -1.24 23.92 -5.89
C GLU A 337 -2.64 23.91 -5.22
N TRP A 338 -2.67 23.87 -3.88
CA TRP A 338 -3.93 24.00 -3.13
C TRP A 338 -4.63 25.33 -3.45
N ARG A 339 -3.88 26.43 -3.51
CA ARG A 339 -4.44 27.75 -3.79
C ARG A 339 -5.00 27.86 -5.22
N ILE A 340 -4.32 27.25 -6.20
CA ILE A 340 -4.84 27.18 -7.58
C ILE A 340 -6.18 26.45 -7.59
N ARG A 341 -6.30 25.30 -6.90
CA ARG A 341 -7.57 24.56 -6.82
C ARG A 341 -8.70 25.39 -6.20
N GLN A 342 -8.39 26.29 -5.24
CA GLN A 342 -9.39 27.22 -4.69
C GLN A 342 -9.84 28.25 -5.73
N SER A 343 -8.94 28.73 -6.60
CA SER A 343 -9.29 29.65 -7.69
C SER A 343 -10.10 28.93 -8.79
N LEU A 344 -9.71 27.69 -9.13
CA LEU A 344 -10.46 26.86 -10.09
C LEU A 344 -11.90 26.59 -9.62
N ALA A 345 -12.10 26.30 -8.33
CA ALA A 345 -13.43 26.09 -7.76
C ALA A 345 -14.33 27.35 -7.80
N GLN A 346 -13.74 28.53 -7.99
CA GLN A 346 -14.44 29.80 -8.13
C GLN A 346 -14.49 30.30 -9.58
N LEU A 347 -13.92 29.55 -10.52
CA LEU A 347 -13.73 29.94 -11.91
C LEU A 347 -13.03 31.31 -12.07
N ASP A 348 -12.19 31.69 -11.09
CA ASP A 348 -11.44 32.94 -11.12
C ASP A 348 -10.17 32.78 -11.96
N TRP A 349 -10.34 32.83 -13.27
CA TRP A 349 -9.27 32.59 -14.23
C TRP A 349 -8.06 33.52 -14.11
N PRO A 350 -8.21 34.82 -13.87
CA PRO A 350 -7.06 35.70 -13.62
C PRO A 350 -6.22 35.22 -12.45
N LYS A 351 -6.85 34.80 -11.33
CA LYS A 351 -6.11 34.24 -10.20
C LYS A 351 -5.53 32.87 -10.48
N VAL A 352 -6.22 32.02 -11.25
CA VAL A 352 -5.66 30.73 -11.69
C VAL A 352 -4.34 30.97 -12.41
N ARG A 353 -4.31 31.87 -13.39
CA ARG A 353 -3.11 32.24 -14.15
C ARG A 353 -2.00 32.79 -13.26
N ALA A 354 -2.34 33.75 -12.40
CA ALA A 354 -1.38 34.36 -11.50
C ALA A 354 -0.73 33.35 -10.53
N TRP A 355 -1.48 32.36 -10.03
CA TRP A 355 -0.96 31.35 -9.13
C TRP A 355 -0.22 30.21 -9.85
N LEU A 356 -0.59 29.86 -11.08
CA LEU A 356 0.17 28.93 -11.94
C LEU A 356 1.59 29.43 -12.16
N GLY A 357 1.78 30.72 -12.46
CA GLY A 357 3.10 31.34 -12.62
C GLY A 357 3.96 31.35 -11.34
N ARG A 358 3.37 31.07 -10.17
CA ARG A 358 4.07 30.97 -8.88
C ARG A 358 4.45 29.56 -8.46
N LEU A 359 4.04 28.56 -9.20
CA LEU A 359 4.48 27.18 -8.95
C LEU A 359 5.97 27.01 -9.19
N PRO A 360 6.64 26.09 -8.48
CA PRO A 360 7.97 25.64 -8.89
C PRO A 360 7.96 25.15 -10.35
N HIS A 361 9.02 25.41 -11.09
CA HIS A 361 9.10 25.07 -12.52
C HIS A 361 8.77 23.60 -12.80
N ALA A 362 9.35 22.67 -12.02
CA ALA A 362 9.05 21.24 -12.15
C ALA A 362 7.55 20.90 -11.94
N SER A 363 6.83 21.69 -11.15
CA SER A 363 5.38 21.52 -10.98
C SER A 363 4.60 22.09 -12.16
N GLN A 364 5.03 23.20 -12.74
CA GLN A 364 4.38 23.80 -13.93
C GLN A 364 4.39 22.82 -15.12
N GLU A 365 5.44 22.00 -15.26
CA GLU A 365 5.58 21.01 -16.33
C GLU A 365 4.66 19.78 -16.17
N LYS A 366 4.03 19.60 -15.02
CA LYS A 366 3.07 18.48 -14.85
C LYS A 366 1.88 18.65 -15.80
N PRO A 367 1.42 17.58 -16.51
CA PRO A 367 0.30 17.64 -17.46
C PRO A 367 -0.96 18.31 -16.89
N LEU A 368 -1.30 18.04 -15.62
CA LEU A 368 -2.37 18.71 -14.88
C LEU A 368 -2.27 20.24 -14.96
N TRP A 369 -1.10 20.81 -14.63
CA TRP A 369 -0.98 22.28 -14.54
C TRP A 369 -0.80 22.91 -15.91
N ARG A 370 -0.18 22.23 -16.88
CA ARG A 370 -0.17 22.63 -18.29
C ARG A 370 -1.59 22.71 -18.88
N TYR A 371 -2.45 21.74 -18.56
CA TYR A 371 -3.85 21.76 -18.98
C TYR A 371 -4.59 23.00 -18.42
N TRP A 372 -4.46 23.25 -17.13
CA TRP A 372 -5.11 24.41 -16.53
C TRP A 372 -4.51 25.75 -16.96
N GLN A 373 -3.25 25.78 -17.35
CA GLN A 373 -2.62 26.93 -18.01
C GLN A 373 -3.32 27.22 -19.34
N ILE A 374 -3.45 26.22 -20.21
CA ILE A 374 -4.17 26.33 -21.49
C ILE A 374 -5.58 26.84 -21.24
N ARG A 375 -6.33 26.20 -20.31
CA ARG A 375 -7.71 26.59 -19.97
C ARG A 375 -7.81 28.04 -19.49
N SER A 376 -6.83 28.51 -18.72
CA SER A 376 -6.80 29.88 -18.23
C SER A 376 -6.49 30.91 -19.31
N LEU A 377 -5.73 30.56 -20.34
CA LEU A 377 -5.50 31.40 -21.51
C LEU A 377 -6.75 31.48 -22.38
N GLU A 378 -7.40 30.35 -22.66
CA GLU A 378 -8.65 30.30 -23.44
C GLU A 378 -9.80 31.09 -22.81
N SER A 379 -9.80 31.24 -21.49
CA SER A 379 -10.83 32.01 -20.78
C SER A 379 -10.68 33.52 -20.90
N ASP A 380 -9.61 34.01 -21.48
CA ASP A 380 -9.35 35.42 -21.69
C ASP A 380 -9.68 35.81 -23.14
N PRO A 381 -10.72 36.64 -23.38
CA PRO A 381 -11.12 37.02 -24.74
C PRO A 381 -9.98 37.65 -25.55
N SER A 382 -9.03 38.31 -24.89
CA SER A 382 -7.89 38.95 -25.57
C SER A 382 -6.84 37.94 -26.11
N THR A 383 -6.91 36.69 -25.70
CA THR A 383 -5.96 35.62 -26.08
C THR A 383 -6.59 34.52 -26.91
N THR A 384 -7.86 34.63 -27.31
CA THR A 384 -8.62 33.56 -28.01
C THR A 384 -7.96 33.12 -29.33
N GLU A 385 -7.27 34.02 -30.04
CA GLU A 385 -6.55 33.74 -31.29
C GLU A 385 -5.04 33.56 -31.08
N ASN A 386 -4.58 33.40 -29.83
CA ASN A 386 -3.17 33.24 -29.55
C ASN A 386 -2.64 31.88 -30.07
N PRO A 387 -1.71 31.86 -31.04
CA PRO A 387 -1.14 30.63 -31.57
C PRO A 387 -0.41 29.78 -30.50
N GLU A 388 0.00 30.42 -29.40
CA GLU A 388 0.63 29.74 -28.25
C GLU A 388 -0.32 28.68 -27.65
N ILE A 389 -1.62 28.97 -27.56
CA ILE A 389 -2.64 28.02 -27.02
C ILE A 389 -2.62 26.71 -27.81
N LEU A 390 -2.64 26.82 -29.14
CA LEU A 390 -2.61 25.65 -30.01
C LEU A 390 -1.28 24.87 -29.87
N GLN A 391 -0.16 25.58 -29.77
CA GLN A 391 1.15 24.97 -29.56
C GLN A 391 1.25 24.23 -28.24
N LEU A 392 0.80 24.86 -27.15
CA LEU A 392 0.75 24.20 -25.81
C LEU A 392 -0.19 23.00 -25.81
N THR A 393 -1.34 23.10 -26.48
CA THR A 393 -2.30 21.99 -26.56
C THR A 393 -1.72 20.82 -27.35
N ARG A 394 -1.05 21.08 -28.50
CA ARG A 394 -0.35 20.04 -29.28
C ARG A 394 0.79 19.39 -28.49
N LYS A 395 1.54 20.16 -27.70
CA LYS A 395 2.59 19.61 -26.82
C LYS A 395 1.98 18.70 -25.75
N LEU A 396 0.86 19.11 -25.12
CA LEU A 396 0.17 18.33 -24.09
C LEU A 396 -0.50 17.07 -24.67
N ALA A 397 -1.05 17.14 -25.89
CA ALA A 397 -1.69 15.99 -26.57
C ALA A 397 -0.74 14.80 -26.82
N LYS A 398 0.57 14.99 -26.73
CA LYS A 398 1.56 13.92 -26.83
C LYS A 398 1.73 13.11 -25.53
N GLU A 399 1.12 13.55 -24.42
CA GLU A 399 1.19 12.86 -23.15
C GLU A 399 0.16 11.74 -23.07
N ARG A 400 0.58 10.56 -22.59
CA ARG A 400 -0.33 9.43 -22.36
C ARG A 400 -0.91 9.51 -20.95
N ASP A 401 -1.73 10.51 -20.72
CA ASP A 401 -2.49 10.65 -19.48
C ASP A 401 -3.85 11.32 -19.73
N PHE A 402 -4.65 11.47 -18.66
CA PHE A 402 -5.98 12.07 -18.75
C PHE A 402 -5.97 13.47 -19.39
N TYR A 403 -5.01 14.32 -19.05
CA TYR A 403 -4.93 15.69 -19.57
C TYR A 403 -4.40 15.74 -21.01
N GLY A 404 -3.50 14.80 -21.35
CA GLY A 404 -3.06 14.61 -22.73
C GLY A 404 -4.20 14.17 -23.64
N PHE A 405 -5.04 13.23 -23.19
CA PHE A 405 -6.22 12.79 -23.94
C PHE A 405 -7.25 13.91 -24.09
N LEU A 406 -7.51 14.70 -23.04
CA LEU A 406 -8.35 15.89 -23.15
C LEU A 406 -7.79 16.91 -24.15
N ALA A 407 -6.47 17.09 -24.19
CA ALA A 407 -5.83 17.97 -25.16
C ALA A 407 -5.97 17.44 -26.59
N SER A 408 -5.82 16.11 -26.81
CA SER A 408 -6.04 15.47 -28.11
C SER A 408 -7.48 15.67 -28.60
N GLU A 409 -8.48 15.44 -27.74
CA GLU A 409 -9.90 15.67 -28.11
C GLU A 409 -10.18 17.12 -28.54
N ARG A 410 -9.56 18.09 -27.85
CA ARG A 410 -9.76 19.53 -28.17
C ARG A 410 -9.23 19.94 -29.54
N ILE A 411 -8.22 19.27 -30.06
CA ILE A 411 -7.64 19.58 -31.39
C ILE A 411 -7.99 18.54 -32.45
N GLY A 412 -8.87 17.56 -32.11
CA GLY A 412 -9.23 16.48 -33.02
C GLY A 412 -8.09 15.55 -33.40
N ALA A 413 -7.08 15.41 -32.53
CA ALA A 413 -5.92 14.53 -32.73
C ALA A 413 -6.16 13.14 -32.13
N GLU A 414 -5.47 12.14 -32.67
CA GLU A 414 -5.45 10.80 -32.10
C GLU A 414 -4.75 10.78 -30.73
N TYR A 415 -5.16 9.83 -29.88
CA TYR A 415 -4.52 9.64 -28.58
C TYR A 415 -3.10 9.09 -28.72
N SER A 416 -2.16 9.72 -28.04
CA SER A 416 -0.77 9.28 -28.00
C SER A 416 -0.62 8.12 -27.02
N ILE A 417 -0.80 6.88 -27.49
CA ILE A 417 -0.71 5.68 -26.63
C ILE A 417 0.73 5.31 -26.31
N ASN A 418 1.68 5.57 -27.22
CA ASN A 418 3.12 5.37 -27.02
C ASN A 418 3.44 3.99 -26.40
N HIS A 419 2.92 2.92 -27.04
CA HIS A 419 3.15 1.56 -26.58
C HIS A 419 4.53 1.06 -27.00
N HIS A 420 5.34 0.69 -26.01
CA HIS A 420 6.64 0.04 -26.21
C HIS A 420 6.67 -1.23 -25.35
N PRO A 421 6.48 -2.41 -25.96
CA PRO A 421 6.49 -3.67 -25.23
C PRO A 421 7.87 -3.97 -24.66
N LEU A 422 7.90 -4.57 -23.48
CA LEU A 422 9.13 -4.99 -22.83
C LEU A 422 9.76 -6.18 -23.56
N ILE A 423 11.00 -6.02 -23.97
CA ILE A 423 11.85 -7.12 -24.46
C ILE A 423 12.91 -7.37 -23.40
N ILE A 424 12.82 -8.51 -22.73
CA ILE A 424 13.76 -8.92 -21.66
C ILE A 424 14.53 -10.15 -22.13
N ASP A 425 15.83 -10.13 -21.90
CA ASP A 425 16.69 -11.27 -22.15
C ASP A 425 16.24 -12.53 -21.40
N GLN A 426 16.22 -13.67 -22.09
CA GLN A 426 15.75 -14.94 -21.54
C GLN A 426 16.58 -15.38 -20.34
N GLN A 427 17.91 -15.16 -20.39
CA GLN A 427 18.79 -15.51 -19.27
C GLN A 427 18.40 -14.78 -17.99
N ARG A 428 17.99 -13.51 -18.08
CA ARG A 428 17.52 -12.75 -16.91
C ARG A 428 16.16 -13.25 -16.42
N LEU A 429 15.24 -13.58 -17.31
CA LEU A 429 13.95 -14.18 -16.94
C LEU A 429 14.18 -15.47 -16.16
N ASP A 430 15.05 -16.35 -16.68
CA ASP A 430 15.38 -17.62 -16.05
C ASP A 430 16.06 -17.43 -14.68
N ALA A 431 16.98 -16.47 -14.57
CA ALA A 431 17.65 -16.15 -13.31
C ALA A 431 16.66 -15.70 -12.23
N ILE A 432 15.72 -14.81 -12.56
CA ILE A 432 14.67 -14.39 -11.62
C ILE A 432 13.70 -15.51 -11.30
N ALA A 433 13.27 -16.30 -12.32
CA ALA A 433 12.36 -17.42 -12.14
C ALA A 433 12.97 -18.55 -11.29
N ALA A 434 14.30 -18.72 -11.34
CA ALA A 434 15.03 -19.73 -10.56
C ALA A 434 15.24 -19.35 -9.09
N MET A 435 15.01 -18.10 -8.70
CA MET A 435 15.16 -17.67 -7.30
C MET A 435 14.20 -18.42 -6.38
N PRO A 436 14.67 -19.07 -5.30
CA PRO A 436 13.82 -19.94 -4.48
C PRO A 436 12.55 -19.28 -3.94
N ALA A 437 12.62 -18.01 -3.50
CA ALA A 437 11.45 -17.28 -3.03
C ALA A 437 10.45 -16.97 -4.16
N ILE A 438 10.95 -16.70 -5.37
CA ILE A 438 10.10 -16.46 -6.55
C ILE A 438 9.43 -17.76 -7.01
N GLN A 439 10.14 -18.90 -6.99
CA GLN A 439 9.55 -20.22 -7.24
C GLN A 439 8.43 -20.54 -6.24
N ARG A 440 8.67 -20.32 -4.95
CA ARG A 440 7.63 -20.51 -3.91
C ARG A 440 6.45 -19.56 -4.12
N ALA A 441 6.72 -18.30 -4.45
CA ALA A 441 5.67 -17.31 -4.74
C ALA A 441 4.78 -17.77 -5.90
N ARG A 442 5.37 -18.24 -7.00
CA ARG A 442 4.65 -18.77 -8.17
C ARG A 442 3.77 -19.96 -7.80
N GLU A 443 4.33 -20.97 -7.10
CA GLU A 443 3.58 -22.17 -6.74
C GLU A 443 2.46 -21.86 -5.72
N LEU A 444 2.69 -20.96 -4.75
CA LEU A 444 1.65 -20.50 -3.83
C LEU A 444 0.55 -19.71 -4.55
N HIS A 445 0.90 -18.92 -5.56
CA HIS A 445 -0.09 -18.25 -6.40
C HIS A 445 -0.92 -19.26 -7.18
N PHE A 446 -0.30 -20.27 -7.78
CA PHE A 446 -0.97 -21.37 -8.47
C PHE A 446 -1.99 -22.08 -7.55
N HIS A 447 -1.61 -22.37 -6.30
CA HIS A 447 -2.47 -23.01 -5.29
C HIS A 447 -3.47 -22.06 -4.61
N GLY A 448 -3.58 -20.79 -5.04
CA GLY A 448 -4.51 -19.81 -4.49
C GLY A 448 -4.16 -19.29 -3.09
N SER A 449 -2.95 -19.56 -2.59
CA SER A 449 -2.45 -19.10 -1.28
C SER A 449 -1.94 -17.64 -1.36
N SER A 450 -2.81 -16.72 -1.72
CA SER A 450 -2.46 -15.33 -2.08
C SER A 450 -1.64 -14.59 -1.02
N LEU A 451 -1.91 -14.79 0.27
CA LEU A 451 -1.18 -14.11 1.36
C LEU A 451 0.28 -14.54 1.42
N ASP A 452 0.52 -15.86 1.41
CA ASP A 452 1.89 -16.40 1.47
C ASP A 452 2.62 -16.17 0.14
N ALA A 453 1.93 -16.27 -1.00
CA ALA A 453 2.47 -15.90 -2.30
C ALA A 453 3.01 -14.45 -2.32
N ASN A 454 2.22 -13.51 -1.79
CA ASN A 454 2.64 -12.11 -1.67
C ASN A 454 3.86 -11.92 -0.76
N ARG A 455 3.96 -12.68 0.32
CA ARG A 455 5.10 -12.63 1.25
C ARG A 455 6.39 -13.17 0.63
N GLU A 456 6.29 -14.30 -0.06
CA GLU A 456 7.43 -14.88 -0.78
C GLU A 456 7.88 -13.98 -1.93
N TRP A 457 6.94 -13.42 -2.67
CA TRP A 457 7.25 -12.42 -3.70
C TRP A 457 8.01 -11.23 -3.11
N ALA A 458 7.54 -10.67 -1.99
CA ALA A 458 8.19 -9.54 -1.33
C ALA A 458 9.57 -9.90 -0.76
N SER A 459 9.74 -11.13 -0.28
CA SER A 459 11.05 -11.65 0.16
C SER A 459 12.02 -11.80 -1.01
N GLY A 460 11.55 -12.34 -2.15
CA GLY A 460 12.38 -12.56 -3.32
C GLY A 460 12.86 -11.28 -4.00
N ASN A 461 12.04 -10.23 -3.96
CA ASN A 461 12.34 -8.98 -4.65
C ASN A 461 12.96 -7.87 -3.78
N ALA A 462 13.36 -8.19 -2.55
CA ALA A 462 13.88 -7.20 -1.58
C ALA A 462 15.10 -6.41 -2.10
N ASN A 463 15.90 -7.02 -2.98
CA ASN A 463 17.12 -6.43 -3.53
C ASN A 463 17.06 -6.21 -5.05
N PHE A 464 15.87 -6.25 -5.65
CA PHE A 464 15.71 -6.08 -7.08
C PHE A 464 16.16 -4.70 -7.53
N GLN A 465 16.94 -4.68 -8.62
CA GLN A 465 17.29 -3.48 -9.35
C GLN A 465 16.27 -3.24 -10.49
N TYR A 466 16.43 -2.13 -11.21
CA TYR A 466 15.52 -1.73 -12.29
C TYR A 466 15.20 -2.86 -13.28
N GLN A 467 16.23 -3.52 -13.82
CA GLN A 467 16.07 -4.58 -14.81
C GLN A 467 15.41 -5.85 -14.23
N ASP A 468 15.61 -6.12 -12.93
CA ASP A 468 14.98 -7.26 -12.26
C ASP A 468 13.47 -7.02 -12.08
N TRP A 469 13.08 -5.78 -11.80
CA TRP A 469 11.66 -5.40 -11.74
C TRP A 469 10.97 -5.54 -13.09
N LEU A 470 11.65 -5.21 -14.20
CA LEU A 470 11.11 -5.41 -15.55
C LEU A 470 10.94 -6.91 -15.86
N ALA A 471 11.94 -7.73 -15.58
CA ALA A 471 11.86 -9.18 -15.73
C ALA A 471 10.74 -9.79 -14.86
N ALA A 472 10.63 -9.35 -13.60
CA ALA A 472 9.57 -9.77 -12.70
C ALA A 472 8.16 -9.40 -13.22
N ALA A 473 8.02 -8.25 -13.89
CA ALA A 473 6.76 -7.85 -14.51
C ALA A 473 6.35 -8.80 -15.63
N VAL A 474 7.30 -9.15 -16.51
CA VAL A 474 7.06 -10.10 -17.61
C VAL A 474 6.70 -11.48 -17.06
N LEU A 475 7.45 -12.03 -16.11
CA LEU A 475 7.16 -13.31 -15.47
C LEU A 475 5.80 -13.34 -14.80
N ALA A 476 5.47 -12.31 -14.02
CA ALA A 476 4.16 -12.22 -13.36
C ALA A 476 3.02 -12.13 -14.37
N SER A 477 3.23 -11.45 -15.52
CA SER A 477 2.26 -11.39 -16.62
C SER A 477 2.05 -12.78 -17.25
N GLN A 478 3.12 -13.51 -17.56
CA GLN A 478 3.06 -14.88 -18.06
C GLN A 478 2.32 -15.83 -17.10
N TRP A 479 2.49 -15.63 -15.79
CA TRP A 479 1.79 -16.42 -14.76
C TRP A 479 0.36 -15.94 -14.48
N ARG A 480 -0.16 -14.96 -15.26
CA ARG A 480 -1.46 -14.32 -15.06
C ARG A 480 -1.63 -13.69 -13.66
N TRP A 481 -0.54 -13.31 -13.05
CA TRP A 481 -0.53 -12.62 -11.76
C TRP A 481 -0.52 -11.09 -11.98
N HIS A 482 -1.59 -10.60 -12.58
CA HIS A 482 -1.69 -9.26 -13.15
C HIS A 482 -1.33 -8.13 -12.17
N ASN A 483 -1.83 -8.20 -10.92
CA ASN A 483 -1.50 -7.17 -9.95
C ASN A 483 0.00 -7.11 -9.60
N LYS A 484 0.73 -8.23 -9.69
CA LYS A 484 2.20 -8.21 -9.50
C LYS A 484 2.92 -7.69 -10.73
N ALA A 485 2.47 -8.06 -11.92
CA ALA A 485 2.99 -7.51 -13.17
C ALA A 485 2.89 -5.98 -13.20
N ILE A 486 1.69 -5.47 -12.94
CA ILE A 486 1.40 -4.03 -12.86
C ILE A 486 2.23 -3.33 -11.78
N ALA A 487 2.31 -3.91 -10.57
CA ALA A 487 3.05 -3.32 -9.46
C ALA A 487 4.57 -3.30 -9.71
N SER A 488 5.11 -4.33 -10.38
CA SER A 488 6.52 -4.40 -10.73
C SER A 488 6.90 -3.29 -11.73
N LEU A 489 6.08 -3.05 -12.77
CA LEU A 489 6.26 -1.91 -13.68
C LEU A 489 6.16 -0.57 -12.95
N GLY A 490 5.20 -0.45 -12.02
CA GLY A 490 5.07 0.75 -11.20
C GLY A 490 6.31 1.02 -10.34
N THR A 491 6.93 -0.02 -9.78
CA THR A 491 8.17 0.08 -9.00
C THR A 491 9.36 0.47 -9.88
N ALA A 492 9.47 -0.11 -11.07
CA ALA A 492 10.46 0.26 -12.06
C ALA A 492 10.21 1.65 -12.68
N ARG A 493 9.03 2.23 -12.50
CA ARG A 493 8.59 3.45 -13.19
C ARG A 493 8.63 3.31 -14.73
N TYR A 494 8.38 2.11 -15.23
CA TYR A 494 8.25 1.86 -16.66
C TYR A 494 6.77 1.90 -17.04
N TRP A 495 6.42 2.85 -17.88
CA TRP A 495 5.03 3.16 -18.18
C TRP A 495 4.60 2.78 -19.59
N ASP A 496 5.50 2.28 -20.44
CA ASP A 496 5.30 2.19 -21.88
C ASP A 496 4.79 0.83 -22.36
N ASP A 497 4.92 -0.25 -21.57
CA ASP A 497 4.25 -1.50 -21.85
C ASP A 497 2.77 -1.43 -21.42
N VAL A 498 1.92 -1.06 -22.36
CA VAL A 498 0.48 -0.87 -22.13
C VAL A 498 -0.23 -2.20 -21.90
N GLU A 499 0.22 -3.29 -22.54
CA GLU A 499 -0.41 -4.61 -22.42
C GLU A 499 -0.25 -5.20 -21.00
N ILE A 500 0.95 -5.10 -20.42
CA ILE A 500 1.18 -5.53 -19.03
C ILE A 500 0.48 -4.60 -18.05
N ARG A 501 0.40 -3.30 -18.33
CA ARG A 501 -0.24 -2.31 -17.44
C ARG A 501 -1.76 -2.35 -17.43
N PHE A 502 -2.38 -2.70 -18.56
CA PHE A 502 -3.82 -2.73 -18.77
C PHE A 502 -4.28 -4.05 -19.39
N PRO A 503 -4.01 -5.19 -18.72
CA PRO A 503 -4.35 -6.50 -19.26
C PRO A 503 -5.87 -6.67 -19.33
N LEU A 504 -6.35 -7.37 -20.38
CA LEU A 504 -7.75 -7.79 -20.48
C LEU A 504 -8.03 -9.02 -19.59
N ALA A 505 -7.72 -8.89 -18.31
CA ALA A 505 -7.89 -9.94 -17.31
C ALA A 505 -9.37 -10.14 -16.97
N TYR A 506 -9.78 -11.38 -16.68
CA TYR A 506 -11.18 -11.73 -16.37
C TYR A 506 -12.18 -11.33 -17.45
N LYS A 507 -11.76 -11.38 -18.73
CA LYS A 507 -12.55 -10.91 -19.87
C LYS A 507 -13.96 -11.48 -19.88
N ASP A 508 -14.11 -12.80 -19.76
CA ASP A 508 -15.41 -13.47 -19.81
C ASP A 508 -16.35 -13.01 -18.70
N GLN A 509 -15.83 -12.88 -17.46
CA GLN A 509 -16.63 -12.43 -16.31
C GLN A 509 -17.00 -10.95 -16.42
N ILE A 510 -16.10 -10.12 -16.95
CA ILE A 510 -16.36 -8.68 -17.19
C ILE A 510 -17.39 -8.51 -18.29
N SER A 511 -17.24 -9.20 -19.43
CA SER A 511 -18.19 -9.15 -20.53
C SER A 511 -19.59 -9.65 -20.12
N ALA A 512 -19.66 -10.71 -19.31
CA ALA A 512 -20.93 -11.20 -18.78
C ALA A 512 -21.60 -10.17 -17.86
N ALA A 513 -20.85 -9.51 -16.99
CA ALA A 513 -21.37 -8.45 -16.10
C ALA A 513 -21.78 -7.21 -16.89
N ALA A 514 -21.00 -6.82 -17.89
CA ALA A 514 -21.28 -5.72 -18.82
C ALA A 514 -22.59 -5.93 -19.58
N SER A 515 -22.75 -7.08 -20.23
CA SER A 515 -23.97 -7.44 -20.98
C SER A 515 -25.21 -7.43 -20.09
N LYS A 516 -25.10 -7.98 -18.86
CA LYS A 516 -26.23 -8.04 -17.92
C LYS A 516 -26.66 -6.66 -17.41
N THR A 517 -25.73 -5.72 -17.27
CA THR A 517 -26.00 -4.39 -16.69
C THR A 517 -26.13 -3.29 -17.74
N GLY A 518 -25.79 -3.54 -19.02
CA GLY A 518 -25.75 -2.53 -20.07
C GLY A 518 -24.63 -1.50 -19.89
N ILE A 519 -23.64 -1.79 -19.04
CA ILE A 519 -22.45 -0.95 -18.86
C ILE A 519 -21.40 -1.38 -19.89
N PRO A 520 -20.72 -0.43 -20.57
CA PRO A 520 -19.62 -0.79 -21.44
C PRO A 520 -18.52 -1.55 -20.67
N ASP A 521 -18.00 -2.63 -21.24
CA ASP A 521 -16.99 -3.49 -20.61
C ASP A 521 -15.72 -2.74 -20.24
N TYR A 522 -15.28 -1.78 -21.06
CA TYR A 522 -14.13 -0.93 -20.75
C TYR A 522 -14.28 -0.16 -19.43
N SER A 523 -15.50 0.19 -19.02
CA SER A 523 -15.74 0.84 -17.72
C SER A 523 -15.48 -0.12 -16.55
N LEU A 524 -15.85 -1.39 -16.70
CA LEU A 524 -15.58 -2.41 -15.67
C LEU A 524 -14.10 -2.81 -15.64
N PHE A 525 -13.42 -2.88 -16.80
CA PHE A 525 -11.97 -3.02 -16.87
C PHE A 525 -11.25 -1.87 -16.15
N ALA A 526 -11.67 -0.63 -16.40
CA ALA A 526 -11.11 0.56 -15.74
C ALA A 526 -11.31 0.52 -14.23
N LEU A 527 -12.51 0.15 -13.74
CA LEU A 527 -12.77 -0.02 -12.32
C LEU A 527 -11.89 -1.12 -11.72
N ALA A 528 -11.81 -2.31 -12.31
CA ALA A 528 -10.98 -3.40 -11.81
C ALA A 528 -9.49 -3.04 -11.79
N ARG A 529 -9.02 -2.31 -12.80
CA ARG A 529 -7.66 -1.80 -12.88
C ARG A 529 -7.35 -0.80 -11.78
N GLN A 530 -8.24 0.15 -11.54
CA GLN A 530 -8.07 1.21 -10.55
C GLN A 530 -8.20 0.68 -9.11
N GLU A 531 -9.20 -0.15 -8.85
CA GLU A 531 -9.57 -0.58 -7.50
C GLU A 531 -8.64 -1.65 -6.92
N SER A 532 -8.16 -2.57 -7.75
CA SER A 532 -7.36 -3.71 -7.26
C SER A 532 -6.18 -4.11 -8.15
N ALA A 533 -5.97 -3.44 -9.29
CA ALA A 533 -5.06 -3.92 -10.32
C ALA A 533 -5.35 -5.40 -10.70
N PHE A 534 -6.62 -5.76 -10.81
CA PHE A 534 -7.12 -7.11 -11.08
C PHE A 534 -6.79 -8.16 -10.01
N ASN A 535 -6.69 -7.76 -8.73
CA ASN A 535 -6.50 -8.70 -7.64
C ASN A 535 -7.86 -9.14 -7.03
N PRO A 536 -8.33 -10.38 -7.28
CA PRO A 536 -9.62 -10.85 -6.74
C PRO A 536 -9.59 -11.04 -5.22
N SER A 537 -8.40 -11.22 -4.63
CA SER A 537 -8.21 -11.40 -3.18
C SER A 537 -7.99 -10.08 -2.43
N ALA A 538 -8.06 -8.94 -3.10
CA ALA A 538 -7.83 -7.64 -2.49
C ALA A 538 -8.82 -7.35 -1.35
N THR A 539 -8.31 -6.80 -0.24
CA THR A 539 -9.11 -6.27 0.86
C THR A 539 -8.48 -4.96 1.32
N SER A 540 -9.24 -3.87 1.26
CA SER A 540 -8.76 -2.56 1.69
C SER A 540 -8.76 -2.43 3.23
N GLY A 541 -8.06 -1.41 3.75
CA GLY A 541 -8.09 -1.09 5.18
C GLY A 541 -9.49 -0.76 5.71
N ALA A 542 -10.38 -0.24 4.86
CA ALA A 542 -11.79 0.01 5.18
C ALA A 542 -12.69 -1.24 5.04
N GLY A 543 -12.17 -2.35 4.48
CA GLY A 543 -12.88 -3.61 4.33
C GLY A 543 -13.57 -3.82 2.98
N ALA A 544 -13.32 -2.98 1.96
CA ALA A 544 -13.74 -3.23 0.58
C ALA A 544 -13.02 -4.46 0.02
N ARG A 545 -13.68 -5.24 -0.86
CA ARG A 545 -13.19 -6.56 -1.28
C ARG A 545 -13.33 -6.82 -2.76
N GLY A 546 -12.39 -7.62 -3.28
CA GLY A 546 -12.42 -8.20 -4.62
C GLY A 546 -11.97 -7.26 -5.72
N LEU A 547 -12.21 -7.66 -6.97
CA LEU A 547 -11.72 -6.99 -8.19
C LEU A 547 -12.06 -5.52 -8.25
N ILE A 548 -13.31 -5.15 -7.97
CA ILE A 548 -13.80 -3.77 -8.02
C ILE A 548 -14.16 -3.23 -6.63
N GLN A 549 -13.53 -3.76 -5.58
CA GLN A 549 -13.51 -3.25 -4.20
C GLN A 549 -14.90 -2.88 -3.63
N VAL A 550 -15.83 -3.83 -3.66
CA VAL A 550 -17.18 -3.60 -3.12
C VAL A 550 -17.18 -3.71 -1.59
N MET A 551 -17.78 -2.73 -0.91
CA MET A 551 -17.98 -2.78 0.55
C MET A 551 -19.05 -3.85 0.89
N PRO A 552 -18.86 -4.66 1.95
CA PRO A 552 -19.82 -5.72 2.31
C PRO A 552 -21.27 -5.23 2.53
N ALA A 553 -21.45 -4.05 3.12
CA ALA A 553 -22.77 -3.45 3.30
C ALA A 553 -23.43 -3.08 1.97
N THR A 554 -22.64 -2.44 1.06
CA THR A 554 -23.08 -2.13 -0.31
C THR A 554 -23.43 -3.40 -1.07
N ALA A 555 -22.59 -4.44 -0.93
CA ALA A 555 -22.85 -5.73 -1.57
C ALA A 555 -24.17 -6.35 -1.12
N SER A 556 -24.47 -6.35 0.19
CA SER A 556 -25.73 -6.88 0.73
C SER A 556 -26.94 -6.12 0.21
N ALA A 557 -26.89 -4.79 0.18
CA ALA A 557 -27.97 -3.94 -0.31
C ALA A 557 -28.22 -4.15 -1.81
N THR A 558 -27.13 -4.12 -2.61
CA THR A 558 -27.19 -4.29 -4.07
C THR A 558 -27.66 -5.69 -4.45
N ALA A 559 -27.12 -6.72 -3.80
CA ALA A 559 -27.51 -8.11 -4.05
C ALA A 559 -29.00 -8.34 -3.79
N ARG A 560 -29.57 -7.74 -2.73
CA ARG A 560 -31.00 -7.79 -2.43
C ARG A 560 -31.81 -7.06 -3.52
N LYS A 561 -31.42 -5.85 -3.89
CA LYS A 561 -32.10 -5.04 -4.91
C LYS A 561 -32.20 -5.75 -6.27
N TYR A 562 -31.10 -6.35 -6.70
CA TYR A 562 -30.98 -6.98 -8.01
C TYR A 562 -31.09 -8.51 -7.99
N LYS A 563 -31.53 -9.10 -6.86
CA LYS A 563 -31.73 -10.55 -6.67
C LYS A 563 -30.50 -11.40 -7.03
N ILE A 564 -29.30 -10.91 -6.67
CA ILE A 564 -28.02 -11.61 -6.90
C ILE A 564 -27.73 -12.51 -5.70
N PRO A 565 -27.40 -13.80 -5.89
CA PRO A 565 -27.06 -14.70 -4.79
C PRO A 565 -25.82 -14.20 -4.03
N TYR A 566 -25.99 -13.84 -2.74
CA TYR A 566 -24.92 -13.35 -1.87
C TYR A 566 -25.19 -13.70 -0.42
N ARG A 567 -24.31 -14.51 0.22
CA ARG A 567 -24.48 -15.03 1.58
C ARG A 567 -23.45 -14.49 2.57
N SER A 568 -22.21 -14.22 2.09
CA SER A 568 -21.12 -13.83 2.97
C SER A 568 -20.10 -12.92 2.28
N LYS A 569 -19.41 -12.10 3.08
CA LYS A 569 -18.34 -11.20 2.60
C LYS A 569 -17.17 -11.92 1.91
N THR A 570 -16.97 -13.21 2.14
CA THR A 570 -15.92 -14.00 1.49
C THR A 570 -16.22 -14.26 0.02
N GLN A 571 -17.49 -14.29 -0.37
CA GLN A 571 -17.88 -14.43 -1.78
C GLN A 571 -17.45 -13.25 -2.65
N LEU A 572 -17.16 -12.09 -2.05
CA LEU A 572 -16.62 -10.94 -2.79
C LEU A 572 -15.19 -11.17 -3.33
N HIS A 573 -14.51 -12.21 -2.91
CA HIS A 573 -13.24 -12.65 -3.52
C HIS A 573 -13.44 -13.56 -4.75
N ASN A 574 -14.67 -13.99 -5.02
CA ASN A 574 -15.02 -14.62 -6.30
C ASN A 574 -15.23 -13.54 -7.36
N ALA A 575 -14.49 -13.62 -8.46
CA ALA A 575 -14.50 -12.61 -9.51
C ALA A 575 -15.89 -12.38 -10.11
N GLY A 576 -16.62 -13.46 -10.45
CA GLY A 576 -17.95 -13.36 -11.03
C GLY A 576 -18.97 -12.72 -10.08
N THR A 577 -19.00 -13.15 -8.80
CA THR A 577 -19.89 -12.55 -7.79
C THR A 577 -19.56 -11.09 -7.54
N ASN A 578 -18.27 -10.75 -7.45
CA ASN A 578 -17.82 -9.39 -7.22
C ASN A 578 -18.22 -8.45 -8.36
N LEU A 579 -17.96 -8.87 -9.61
CA LEU A 579 -18.33 -8.11 -10.81
C LEU A 579 -19.85 -7.98 -10.95
N ALA A 580 -20.62 -9.06 -10.75
CA ALA A 580 -22.08 -8.99 -10.85
C ALA A 580 -22.68 -7.97 -9.87
N ILE A 581 -22.23 -7.98 -8.61
CA ILE A 581 -22.73 -7.03 -7.60
C ILE A 581 -22.22 -5.61 -7.87
N GLY A 582 -20.92 -5.45 -8.12
CA GLY A 582 -20.31 -4.13 -8.27
C GLY A 582 -20.75 -3.43 -9.55
N ALA A 583 -20.92 -4.15 -10.66
CA ALA A 583 -21.49 -3.60 -11.90
C ALA A 583 -22.95 -3.15 -11.71
N SER A 584 -23.77 -3.96 -11.03
CA SER A 584 -25.14 -3.56 -10.70
C SER A 584 -25.20 -2.33 -9.79
N TYR A 585 -24.25 -2.20 -8.86
CA TYR A 585 -24.12 -1.00 -8.04
C TYR A 585 -23.74 0.23 -8.87
N TYR A 586 -22.73 0.09 -9.74
CA TYR A 586 -22.30 1.18 -10.61
C TYR A 586 -23.41 1.59 -11.59
N ARG A 587 -24.18 0.63 -12.11
CA ARG A 587 -25.36 0.91 -12.92
C ARG A 587 -26.39 1.77 -12.15
N GLY A 588 -26.69 1.40 -10.91
CA GLY A 588 -27.59 2.19 -10.07
C GLY A 588 -27.08 3.61 -9.79
N LEU A 589 -25.77 3.81 -9.71
CA LEU A 589 -25.19 5.15 -9.60
C LEU A 589 -25.28 5.93 -10.91
N LEU A 590 -25.08 5.29 -12.07
CA LEU A 590 -25.29 5.94 -13.36
C LEU A 590 -26.73 6.42 -13.51
N GLU A 591 -27.72 5.59 -13.16
CA GLU A 591 -29.13 5.96 -13.14
C GLU A 591 -29.42 7.12 -12.19
N GLN A 592 -28.84 7.09 -10.99
CA GLN A 592 -29.03 8.15 -9.97
C GLN A 592 -28.47 9.51 -10.40
N PHE A 593 -27.44 9.54 -11.25
CA PHE A 593 -26.75 10.75 -11.70
C PHE A 593 -26.95 10.99 -13.21
N ASP A 594 -28.11 10.63 -13.75
CA ASP A 594 -28.53 10.90 -15.14
C ASP A 594 -27.47 10.47 -16.18
N TYR A 595 -26.86 9.30 -15.95
CA TYR A 595 -25.78 8.74 -16.76
C TYR A 595 -24.52 9.60 -16.86
N ASN A 596 -24.36 10.58 -15.98
CA ASN A 596 -23.11 11.31 -15.85
C ASN A 596 -22.03 10.43 -15.25
N ARG A 597 -21.14 9.94 -16.10
CA ARG A 597 -20.05 9.00 -15.72
C ARG A 597 -19.10 9.59 -14.69
N ILE A 598 -18.84 10.90 -14.70
CA ILE A 598 -17.96 11.57 -13.75
C ILE A 598 -18.57 11.52 -12.35
N LEU A 599 -19.86 11.91 -12.23
CA LEU A 599 -20.57 11.90 -10.94
C LEU A 599 -20.77 10.48 -10.41
N ALA A 600 -21.13 9.53 -11.28
CA ALA A 600 -21.31 8.13 -10.91
C ALA A 600 -19.99 7.50 -10.41
N THR A 601 -18.87 7.77 -11.07
CA THR A 601 -17.53 7.28 -10.64
C THR A 601 -17.07 7.94 -9.34
N ALA A 602 -17.31 9.24 -9.20
CA ALA A 602 -17.07 9.95 -7.93
C ALA A 602 -17.92 9.37 -6.79
N ALA A 603 -19.19 9.02 -7.06
CA ALA A 603 -20.10 8.41 -6.08
C ALA A 603 -19.70 6.97 -5.75
N TYR A 604 -19.16 6.21 -6.71
CA TYR A 604 -18.62 4.88 -6.45
C TYR A 604 -17.50 4.92 -5.40
N ASN A 605 -16.59 5.88 -5.52
CA ASN A 605 -15.45 6.04 -4.60
C ASN A 605 -15.84 6.74 -3.28
N ALA A 606 -16.56 7.88 -3.35
CA ALA A 606 -16.81 8.74 -2.18
C ALA A 606 -18.16 8.49 -1.49
N GLY A 607 -19.05 7.74 -2.15
CA GLY A 607 -20.44 7.55 -1.76
C GLY A 607 -21.38 8.63 -2.34
N PRO A 608 -22.61 8.25 -2.74
CA PRO A 608 -23.56 9.15 -3.42
C PRO A 608 -23.97 10.36 -2.55
N SER A 609 -24.14 10.18 -1.25
CA SER A 609 -24.48 11.28 -0.33
C SER A 609 -23.44 12.42 -0.34
N ARG A 610 -22.15 12.06 -0.47
CA ARG A 610 -21.08 13.07 -0.51
C ARG A 610 -21.06 13.82 -1.84
N VAL A 611 -21.32 13.14 -2.94
CA VAL A 611 -21.44 13.77 -4.26
C VAL A 611 -22.63 14.75 -4.27
N ASN A 612 -23.79 14.33 -3.73
CA ASN A 612 -24.94 15.23 -3.60
C ASN A 612 -24.64 16.47 -2.74
N GLN A 613 -23.85 16.30 -1.65
CA GLN A 613 -23.39 17.45 -0.85
C GLN A 613 -22.44 18.38 -1.62
N TRP A 614 -21.65 17.85 -2.55
CA TRP A 614 -20.79 18.68 -3.40
C TRP A 614 -21.62 19.45 -4.42
N LEU A 615 -22.58 18.79 -5.08
CA LEU A 615 -23.47 19.43 -6.03
C LEU A 615 -24.35 20.53 -5.40
N ALA A 616 -24.78 20.33 -4.15
CA ALA A 616 -25.55 21.35 -3.43
C ALA A 616 -24.72 22.59 -3.03
N LYS A 617 -23.40 22.56 -3.17
CA LYS A 617 -22.47 23.67 -2.86
C LYS A 617 -21.90 24.33 -4.11
N SER A 618 -22.12 23.74 -5.28
CA SER A 618 -21.73 24.28 -6.58
C SER A 618 -22.86 25.15 -7.16
#